data_4010c1bb939fd994a2167c29c0aa4728
#
_entry.id   4010c1bb939fd994a2167c29c0aa4728
#
_cell.length_a   1.000
_cell.length_b   1.000
_cell.length_c   1.000
_cell.angle_alpha   90.00
_cell.angle_beta   90.00
_cell.angle_gamma   90.00
#
_symmetry.space_group_name_H-M   'P 1'
#
loop_
_entity.id
_entity.type
_entity.pdbx_description
1 polymer ?
#
loop_
_entity_poly.entity_id
_entity_poly.type
_entity_poly.pdbx_seq_one_letter_code
_entity_poly.pdbx_strand_id
1 'polypeptide(L)'
;MKNRLVLYNTLSRKKEQFEPINPPFVGLYVCGPTVYGDAHLGHARPAITFDLLFRYLKYLGYKVRYVRNITDVGHLTDDSDDGEDKIEKKAKLDRLEPMEIVQFYTNRYHHNMEQLNTLPPSIEPHASGHIIEQEELVKKILDNGFAYESDGSIYFDVEAYNKKYSYGKLSGRRVEELFANTRQLDGQGEKRNPADFALWKKATPEHIMRWPSPWLDLQFPHHECEIAQSTAAYGHEAVKYWMHNNMVTIKGQKMGKSLGNFITLDQLFSGENDVLEQAYSPMTVRFFILQAHYRSPLDFSNEALKAAQKGYERLMAAVRALDKVKASAGNTVDVDELITQCEEAIDDDLNTPVLISHLFDGVRMINSLVAGNEKIDAGNLAKLKKLYQDYVFDILGLKAESESVSQDHEVLGKILDMVMSIRTEAKQKKDWATSDKIRDELKAAGVAIKDTKEGYEWELVEN
;
A
#
# COMPACT_ATOMS: atom_id res chain seq x y z
N MET A 1 12.99 -20.14 -18.46
CA MET A 1 12.38 -19.05 -19.25
C MET A 1 13.43 -17.97 -19.47
N LYS A 2 13.53 -17.36 -20.64
CA LYS A 2 14.36 -16.14 -20.80
C LYS A 2 13.66 -15.03 -20.02
N ASN A 3 14.33 -14.46 -19.02
CA ASN A 3 13.82 -13.29 -18.29
C ASN A 3 13.72 -12.13 -19.28
N ARG A 4 12.48 -11.66 -19.54
CA ARG A 4 12.19 -10.51 -20.42
C ARG A 4 11.80 -9.27 -19.62
N LEU A 5 11.66 -9.40 -18.29
CA LEU A 5 11.23 -8.30 -17.42
C LEU A 5 12.15 -7.09 -17.56
N VAL A 6 11.55 -5.98 -17.90
CA VAL A 6 12.18 -4.65 -17.96
C VAL A 6 11.57 -3.80 -16.86
N LEU A 7 12.38 -3.08 -16.11
CA LEU A 7 11.93 -2.18 -15.05
C LEU A 7 12.48 -0.77 -15.27
N TYR A 8 11.66 0.24 -15.00
CA TYR A 8 12.14 1.61 -14.99
C TYR A 8 12.94 1.88 -13.73
N ASN A 9 14.23 2.17 -13.91
CA ASN A 9 15.12 2.53 -12.83
C ASN A 9 15.17 4.05 -12.68
N THR A 10 14.68 4.56 -11.55
CA THR A 10 14.67 6.01 -11.26
C THR A 10 16.07 6.60 -11.22
N LEU A 11 17.07 5.81 -10.80
CA LEU A 11 18.46 6.27 -10.72
C LEU A 11 19.04 6.58 -12.11
N SER A 12 18.86 5.69 -13.09
CA SER A 12 19.31 5.87 -14.47
C SER A 12 18.30 6.62 -15.34
N ARG A 13 17.03 6.70 -14.90
CA ARG A 13 15.88 7.27 -15.64
C ARG A 13 15.59 6.55 -16.95
N LYS A 14 15.84 5.24 -16.98
CA LYS A 14 15.64 4.37 -18.15
C LYS A 14 14.95 3.08 -17.76
N LYS A 15 14.29 2.48 -18.73
CA LYS A 15 13.88 1.08 -18.64
C LYS A 15 15.10 0.20 -18.87
N GLU A 16 15.34 -0.71 -17.96
CA GLU A 16 16.48 -1.63 -17.95
C GLU A 16 16.01 -3.06 -17.83
N GLN A 17 16.70 -3.97 -18.55
CA GLN A 17 16.48 -5.40 -18.38
C GLN A 17 16.77 -5.79 -16.91
N PHE A 18 15.81 -6.43 -16.27
CA PHE A 18 16.01 -6.86 -14.88
C PHE A 18 17.03 -7.98 -14.78
N GLU A 19 18.09 -7.75 -14.04
CA GLU A 19 19.14 -8.71 -13.74
C GLU A 19 19.44 -8.70 -12.24
N PRO A 20 19.12 -9.79 -11.51
CA PRO A 20 19.43 -9.88 -10.09
C PRO A 20 20.94 -9.87 -9.84
N ILE A 21 21.36 -9.29 -8.73
CA ILE A 21 22.77 -9.24 -8.33
C ILE A 21 23.32 -10.66 -8.09
N ASN A 22 22.52 -11.53 -7.46
CA ASN A 22 22.90 -12.90 -7.09
C ASN A 22 21.82 -13.93 -7.53
N PRO A 23 21.69 -14.27 -8.83
CA PRO A 23 20.68 -15.20 -9.27
C PRO A 23 20.79 -16.56 -8.56
N PRO A 24 19.70 -17.24 -8.20
CA PRO A 24 18.29 -16.86 -8.40
C PRO A 24 17.72 -16.00 -7.29
N PHE A 25 18.54 -15.43 -6.40
CA PHE A 25 18.10 -14.64 -5.25
C PHE A 25 17.89 -13.17 -5.62
N VAL A 26 16.80 -12.61 -5.12
CA VAL A 26 16.45 -11.19 -5.27
C VAL A 26 16.16 -10.61 -3.89
N GLY A 27 16.83 -9.50 -3.54
CA GLY A 27 16.44 -8.65 -2.41
C GLY A 27 15.47 -7.58 -2.89
N LEU A 28 14.33 -7.47 -2.24
CA LEU A 28 13.34 -6.42 -2.45
C LEU A 28 13.13 -5.69 -1.13
N TYR A 29 13.48 -4.40 -1.09
CA TYR A 29 13.19 -3.53 0.05
C TYR A 29 12.11 -2.52 -0.34
N VAL A 30 11.11 -2.36 0.51
CA VAL A 30 10.01 -1.41 0.32
C VAL A 30 9.87 -0.55 1.56
N CYS A 31 9.84 0.77 1.40
CA CYS A 31 9.53 1.69 2.48
C CYS A 31 8.18 1.35 3.11
N GLY A 32 8.18 1.13 4.42
CA GLY A 32 7.00 0.83 5.19
C GLY A 32 6.32 2.06 5.78
N PRO A 33 5.25 1.86 6.56
CA PRO A 33 4.49 2.94 7.16
C PRO A 33 5.21 3.55 8.38
N THR A 34 4.88 4.82 8.68
CA THR A 34 5.06 5.38 10.02
C THR A 34 3.77 5.15 10.80
N VAL A 35 3.86 4.42 11.91
CA VAL A 35 2.70 3.85 12.60
C VAL A 35 2.15 4.77 13.71
N TYR A 36 1.69 5.96 13.32
CA TYR A 36 1.02 6.94 14.22
C TYR A 36 -0.44 7.21 13.82
N GLY A 37 -0.95 6.56 12.79
CA GLY A 37 -2.31 6.74 12.28
C GLY A 37 -2.71 5.65 11.30
N ASP A 38 -4.00 5.65 10.95
CA ASP A 38 -4.61 4.66 10.07
C ASP A 38 -4.04 4.71 8.65
N ALA A 39 -4.00 3.53 8.03
CA ALA A 39 -3.58 3.41 6.64
C ALA A 39 -4.58 4.09 5.69
N HIS A 40 -4.06 4.62 4.59
CA HIS A 40 -4.83 5.32 3.56
C HIS A 40 -4.34 4.92 2.15
N LEU A 41 -4.97 5.43 1.10
CA LEU A 41 -4.63 5.11 -0.29
C LEU A 41 -3.15 5.33 -0.64
N GLY A 42 -2.50 6.31 -0.01
CA GLY A 42 -1.06 6.54 -0.16
C GLY A 42 -0.19 5.40 0.36
N HIS A 43 -0.68 4.62 1.35
CA HIS A 43 -0.03 3.38 1.82
C HIS A 43 -0.43 2.18 0.95
N ALA A 44 -1.69 2.10 0.52
CA ALA A 44 -2.17 0.99 -0.31
C ALA A 44 -1.46 0.93 -1.66
N ARG A 45 -1.19 2.08 -2.28
CA ARG A 45 -0.60 2.13 -3.61
C ARG A 45 0.79 1.47 -3.69
N PRO A 46 1.81 1.88 -2.91
CA PRO A 46 3.11 1.19 -2.92
C PRO A 46 2.98 -0.26 -2.45
N ALA A 47 2.13 -0.56 -1.46
CA ALA A 47 1.93 -1.92 -0.98
C ALA A 47 1.45 -2.84 -2.11
N ILE A 48 0.44 -2.44 -2.90
CA ILE A 48 -0.09 -3.22 -4.03
C ILE A 48 0.91 -3.28 -5.18
N THR A 49 1.58 -2.17 -5.52
CA THR A 49 2.58 -2.14 -6.60
C THR A 49 3.74 -3.08 -6.34
N PHE A 50 4.29 -3.07 -5.14
CA PHE A 50 5.44 -3.91 -4.82
C PHE A 50 5.05 -5.34 -4.43
N ASP A 51 3.80 -5.57 -4.00
CA ASP A 51 3.22 -6.92 -3.94
C ASP A 51 3.10 -7.54 -5.34
N LEU A 52 2.67 -6.76 -6.35
CA LEU A 52 2.67 -7.19 -7.75
C LEU A 52 4.07 -7.60 -8.22
N LEU A 53 5.09 -6.76 -7.97
CA LEU A 53 6.48 -7.08 -8.31
C LEU A 53 6.96 -8.34 -7.58
N PHE A 54 6.66 -8.45 -6.27
CA PHE A 54 7.03 -9.62 -5.47
C PHE A 54 6.40 -10.90 -6.01
N ARG A 55 5.10 -10.88 -6.33
CA ARG A 55 4.38 -12.01 -6.93
C ARG A 55 4.95 -12.37 -8.30
N TYR A 56 5.21 -11.37 -9.14
CA TYR A 56 5.73 -11.60 -10.48
C TYR A 56 7.16 -12.17 -10.47
N LEU A 57 8.03 -11.65 -9.62
CA LEU A 57 9.37 -12.23 -9.44
C LEU A 57 9.33 -13.70 -8.96
N LYS A 58 8.40 -14.03 -8.06
CA LYS A 58 8.17 -15.43 -7.65
C LYS A 58 7.64 -16.29 -8.79
N TYR A 59 6.73 -15.77 -9.59
CA TYR A 59 6.20 -16.43 -10.79
C TYR A 59 7.30 -16.73 -11.81
N LEU A 60 8.24 -15.80 -11.99
CA LEU A 60 9.44 -16.00 -12.82
C LEU A 60 10.46 -17.01 -12.23
N GLY A 61 10.22 -17.54 -11.03
CA GLY A 61 11.05 -18.54 -10.37
C GLY A 61 12.18 -17.99 -9.51
N TYR A 62 12.23 -16.68 -9.24
CA TYR A 62 13.21 -16.10 -8.33
C TYR A 62 12.89 -16.41 -6.87
N LYS A 63 13.94 -16.52 -6.05
CA LYS A 63 13.87 -16.61 -4.59
C LYS A 63 13.95 -15.21 -4.00
N VAL A 64 12.80 -14.63 -3.69
CA VAL A 64 12.73 -13.22 -3.27
C VAL A 64 12.72 -13.11 -1.75
N ARG A 65 13.66 -12.33 -1.21
CA ARG A 65 13.61 -11.83 0.17
C ARG A 65 13.00 -10.44 0.15
N TYR A 66 11.75 -10.35 0.58
CA TYR A 66 11.02 -9.10 0.68
C TYR A 66 11.15 -8.53 2.09
N VAL A 67 11.67 -7.31 2.20
CA VAL A 67 11.83 -6.57 3.46
C VAL A 67 11.01 -5.29 3.37
N ARG A 68 10.25 -5.02 4.42
CA ARG A 68 9.50 -3.76 4.60
C ARG A 68 9.68 -3.31 6.04
N ASN A 69 10.17 -2.09 6.24
CA ASN A 69 10.36 -1.57 7.59
C ASN A 69 9.06 -1.07 8.21
N ILE A 70 9.04 -0.98 9.55
CA ILE A 70 8.07 -0.21 10.34
C ILE A 70 8.83 0.96 10.95
N THR A 71 8.38 2.18 10.64
CA THR A 71 8.92 3.38 11.28
C THR A 71 8.12 3.65 12.55
N ASP A 72 8.66 3.19 13.66
CA ASP A 72 8.06 3.26 14.99
C ASP A 72 8.75 4.29 15.90
N VAL A 73 9.72 5.03 15.36
CA VAL A 73 10.45 6.11 16.03
C VAL A 73 11.08 7.05 15.00
N GLY A 74 11.30 8.30 15.36
CA GLY A 74 12.14 9.21 14.59
C GLY A 74 11.44 9.94 13.45
N HIS A 75 10.10 10.07 13.46
CA HIS A 75 9.38 10.82 12.44
C HIS A 75 8.83 12.15 12.98
N LEU A 76 9.53 13.24 12.68
CA LEU A 76 9.19 14.58 13.17
C LEU A 76 7.89 15.14 12.59
N THR A 77 7.24 16.05 13.34
CA THR A 77 5.98 16.68 12.95
C THR A 77 6.12 17.64 11.78
N ASP A 78 7.26 18.30 11.67
CA ASP A 78 7.57 19.25 10.62
C ASP A 78 8.77 18.76 9.79
N ASP A 79 8.93 19.29 8.57
CA ASP A 79 10.11 19.03 7.72
C ASP A 79 11.39 19.72 8.28
N SER A 80 11.33 20.25 9.51
CA SER A 80 12.45 20.83 10.24
C SER A 80 13.18 19.77 11.07
N ASP A 81 14.46 20.00 11.37
CA ASP A 81 15.23 19.08 12.21
C ASP A 81 14.88 19.18 13.72
N ASP A 82 14.00 20.10 14.11
CA ASP A 82 13.60 20.40 15.49
C ASP A 82 12.07 20.26 15.67
N GLY A 83 11.54 19.09 15.46
CA GLY A 83 10.12 18.79 15.67
C GLY A 83 9.92 17.70 16.72
N GLU A 84 8.74 17.71 17.37
CA GLU A 84 8.30 16.62 18.23
C GLU A 84 8.02 15.37 17.37
N ASP A 85 8.41 14.18 17.85
CA ASP A 85 8.07 12.92 17.18
C ASP A 85 6.56 12.74 17.08
N LYS A 86 6.06 12.32 15.91
CA LYS A 86 4.61 12.16 15.65
C LYS A 86 3.97 11.12 16.56
N ILE A 87 4.70 10.07 16.91
CA ILE A 87 4.22 8.99 17.79
C ILE A 87 4.17 9.51 19.22
N GLU A 88 5.22 10.20 19.70
CA GLU A 88 5.20 10.83 21.02
C GLU A 88 4.07 11.85 21.16
N LYS A 89 3.90 12.73 20.17
CA LYS A 89 2.81 13.71 20.16
C LYS A 89 1.46 13.03 20.27
N LYS A 90 1.25 11.97 19.51
CA LYS A 90 0.01 11.18 19.55
C LYS A 90 -0.17 10.53 20.91
N ALA A 91 0.86 9.91 21.45
CA ALA A 91 0.85 9.27 22.78
C ALA A 91 0.50 10.25 23.89
N LYS A 92 1.10 11.44 23.91
CA LYS A 92 0.78 12.52 24.86
C LYS A 92 -0.68 12.97 24.76
N LEU A 93 -1.22 13.13 23.53
CA LEU A 93 -2.61 13.50 23.31
C LEU A 93 -3.61 12.44 23.81
N ASP A 94 -3.32 11.18 23.53
CA ASP A 94 -4.19 10.05 23.88
C ASP A 94 -3.93 9.53 25.32
N ARG A 95 -2.91 10.04 26.00
CA ARG A 95 -2.45 9.60 27.34
C ARG A 95 -2.06 8.14 27.40
N LEU A 96 -1.35 7.68 26.36
CA LEU A 96 -0.84 6.33 26.17
C LEU A 96 0.70 6.34 26.12
N GLU A 97 1.29 5.17 26.28
CA GLU A 97 2.71 5.00 25.98
C GLU A 97 2.95 4.95 24.46
N PRO A 98 4.08 5.50 23.96
CA PRO A 98 4.37 5.50 22.52
C PRO A 98 4.27 4.11 21.88
N MET A 99 4.74 3.05 22.55
CA MET A 99 4.70 1.70 22.02
C MET A 99 3.29 1.08 22.01
N GLU A 100 2.33 1.59 22.78
CA GLU A 100 0.90 1.23 22.65
C GLU A 100 0.34 1.79 21.34
N ILE A 101 0.66 3.04 21.00
CA ILE A 101 0.30 3.67 19.72
C ILE A 101 0.90 2.87 18.54
N VAL A 102 2.19 2.56 18.62
CA VAL A 102 2.89 1.75 17.62
C VAL A 102 2.20 0.40 17.40
N GLN A 103 1.94 -0.33 18.46
CA GLN A 103 1.31 -1.66 18.40
C GLN A 103 -0.09 -1.59 17.80
N PHE A 104 -0.90 -0.62 18.23
CA PHE A 104 -2.26 -0.42 17.76
C PHE A 104 -2.30 -0.17 16.25
N TYR A 105 -1.54 0.83 15.74
CA TYR A 105 -1.56 1.17 14.33
C TYR A 105 -0.82 0.18 13.44
N THR A 106 0.18 -0.53 13.95
CA THR A 106 0.83 -1.63 13.24
C THR A 106 -0.16 -2.77 12.97
N ASN A 107 -0.94 -3.18 13.98
CA ASN A 107 -1.94 -4.22 13.81
C ASN A 107 -3.03 -3.82 12.80
N ARG A 108 -3.51 -2.57 12.87
CA ARG A 108 -4.48 -2.04 11.91
C ARG A 108 -3.91 -1.98 10.49
N TYR A 109 -2.67 -1.56 10.34
CA TYR A 109 -1.98 -1.57 9.05
C TYR A 109 -1.90 -2.99 8.48
N HIS A 110 -1.48 -3.97 9.27
CA HIS A 110 -1.43 -5.37 8.84
C HIS A 110 -2.81 -5.89 8.41
N HIS A 111 -3.85 -5.60 9.19
CA HIS A 111 -5.21 -5.97 8.85
C HIS A 111 -5.65 -5.38 7.50
N ASN A 112 -5.43 -4.10 7.26
CA ASN A 112 -5.75 -3.49 5.97
C ASN A 112 -4.94 -4.09 4.81
N MET A 113 -3.67 -4.43 5.02
CA MET A 113 -2.84 -5.08 4.00
C MET A 113 -3.34 -6.50 3.69
N GLU A 114 -3.80 -7.24 4.68
CA GLU A 114 -4.43 -8.56 4.51
C GLU A 114 -5.74 -8.45 3.72
N GLN A 115 -6.61 -7.49 4.07
CA GLN A 115 -7.84 -7.22 3.31
C GLN A 115 -7.55 -6.91 1.84
N LEU A 116 -6.51 -6.12 1.55
CA LEU A 116 -6.03 -5.83 0.19
C LEU A 116 -5.33 -7.03 -0.48
N ASN A 117 -5.22 -8.18 0.20
CA ASN A 117 -4.52 -9.38 -0.27
C ASN A 117 -3.06 -9.14 -0.67
N THR A 118 -2.35 -8.25 0.02
CA THR A 118 -0.91 -8.14 -0.14
C THR A 118 -0.21 -9.28 0.61
N LEU A 119 0.82 -9.86 0.01
CA LEU A 119 1.62 -10.88 0.68
C LEU A 119 2.47 -10.23 1.78
N PRO A 120 2.63 -10.90 2.92
CA PRO A 120 3.47 -10.37 3.99
C PRO A 120 4.94 -10.33 3.55
N PRO A 121 5.73 -9.38 4.08
CA PRO A 121 7.17 -9.38 3.87
C PRO A 121 7.84 -10.59 4.54
N SER A 122 9.02 -10.97 4.04
CA SER A 122 9.85 -12.02 4.66
C SER A 122 10.41 -11.57 6.01
N ILE A 123 10.71 -10.27 6.12
CA ILE A 123 11.25 -9.62 7.32
C ILE A 123 10.61 -8.23 7.41
N GLU A 124 10.17 -7.85 8.61
CA GLU A 124 9.61 -6.53 8.88
C GLU A 124 10.36 -5.89 10.06
N PRO A 125 11.52 -5.25 9.81
CA PRO A 125 12.31 -4.62 10.86
C PRO A 125 11.63 -3.35 11.38
N HIS A 126 11.63 -3.20 12.70
CA HIS A 126 11.24 -1.97 13.39
C HIS A 126 12.47 -1.07 13.57
N ALA A 127 12.31 0.24 13.38
CA ALA A 127 13.42 1.19 13.54
C ALA A 127 13.99 1.14 14.96
N SER A 128 13.12 1.09 15.99
CA SER A 128 13.53 0.96 17.40
C SER A 128 14.27 -0.34 17.72
N GLY A 129 14.03 -1.40 16.95
CA GLY A 129 14.70 -2.70 17.13
C GLY A 129 16.12 -2.77 16.55
N HIS A 130 16.57 -1.75 15.82
CA HIS A 130 17.85 -1.71 15.10
C HIS A 130 18.73 -0.54 15.51
N ILE A 131 18.60 -0.03 16.72
CA ILE A 131 19.36 1.12 17.22
C ILE A 131 20.87 0.85 17.17
N ILE A 132 21.30 -0.34 17.57
CA ILE A 132 22.72 -0.72 17.58
C ILE A 132 23.32 -0.71 16.18
N GLU A 133 22.64 -1.29 15.20
CA GLU A 133 23.09 -1.32 13.81
C GLU A 133 23.13 0.08 13.19
N GLN A 134 22.20 0.94 13.60
CA GLN A 134 22.16 2.34 13.18
C GLN A 134 23.37 3.12 13.76
N GLU A 135 23.67 2.94 15.05
CA GLU A 135 24.88 3.51 15.68
C GLU A 135 26.16 3.07 14.96
N GLU A 136 26.28 1.77 14.66
CA GLU A 136 27.42 1.24 13.91
C GLU A 136 27.55 1.85 12.52
N LEU A 137 26.41 2.07 11.82
CA LEU A 137 26.40 2.73 10.51
C LEU A 137 26.87 4.19 10.62
N VAL A 138 26.33 4.95 11.57
CA VAL A 138 26.72 6.35 11.83
C VAL A 138 28.19 6.44 12.14
N LYS A 139 28.71 5.55 12.99
CA LYS A 139 30.14 5.49 13.32
C LYS A 139 31.00 5.26 12.07
N LYS A 140 30.62 4.33 11.19
CA LYS A 140 31.35 4.12 9.93
C LYS A 140 31.37 5.36 9.03
N ILE A 141 30.25 6.09 8.96
CA ILE A 141 30.15 7.32 8.18
C ILE A 141 31.10 8.41 8.77
N LEU A 142 31.13 8.54 10.11
CA LEU A 142 32.03 9.43 10.83
C LEU A 142 33.49 9.06 10.57
N ASP A 143 33.85 7.79 10.75
CA ASP A 143 35.23 7.28 10.56
C ASP A 143 35.71 7.48 9.11
N ASN A 144 34.79 7.43 8.13
CA ASN A 144 35.09 7.70 6.74
C ASN A 144 35.14 9.20 6.38
N GLY A 145 34.85 10.10 7.32
CA GLY A 145 34.92 11.54 7.15
C GLY A 145 33.76 12.18 6.39
N PHE A 146 32.58 11.54 6.38
CA PHE A 146 31.37 12.05 5.76
C PHE A 146 30.29 12.49 6.75
N ALA A 147 30.64 12.58 8.03
CA ALA A 147 29.78 13.12 9.07
C ALA A 147 30.60 13.91 10.10
N TYR A 148 29.91 14.70 10.90
CA TYR A 148 30.50 15.49 11.99
C TYR A 148 29.53 15.62 13.16
N GLU A 149 30.09 15.84 14.34
CA GLU A 149 29.35 16.15 15.56
C GLU A 149 29.17 17.67 15.70
N SER A 150 27.96 18.09 16.09
CA SER A 150 27.64 19.46 16.44
C SER A 150 26.57 19.47 17.55
N ASP A 151 26.88 20.11 18.67
CA ASP A 151 26.05 20.21 19.88
C ASP A 151 25.45 18.87 20.38
N GLY A 152 26.22 17.78 20.23
CA GLY A 152 25.81 16.42 20.63
C GLY A 152 24.92 15.71 19.62
N SER A 153 24.63 16.30 18.48
CA SER A 153 23.97 15.68 17.31
C SER A 153 24.99 15.34 16.24
N ILE A 154 24.72 14.32 15.43
CA ILE A 154 25.57 13.92 14.29
C ILE A 154 24.89 14.30 12.98
N TYR A 155 25.60 15.00 12.13
CA TYR A 155 25.14 15.44 10.82
C TYR A 155 25.98 14.82 9.71
N PHE A 156 25.31 14.44 8.62
CA PHE A 156 25.95 14.03 7.39
C PHE A 156 26.52 15.27 6.67
N ASP A 157 27.78 15.21 6.27
CA ASP A 157 28.49 16.27 5.55
C ASP A 157 28.30 16.06 4.03
N VAL A 158 27.27 16.72 3.49
CA VAL A 158 26.92 16.62 2.05
C VAL A 158 28.04 17.17 1.18
N GLU A 159 28.75 18.22 1.61
CA GLU A 159 29.86 18.80 0.85
C GLU A 159 31.07 17.85 0.80
N ALA A 160 31.44 17.26 1.92
CA ALA A 160 32.54 16.27 1.98
C ALA A 160 32.22 15.04 1.12
N TYR A 161 30.96 14.54 1.20
CA TYR A 161 30.50 13.43 0.37
C TYR A 161 30.55 13.79 -1.12
N ASN A 162 30.06 14.98 -1.52
CA ASN A 162 29.99 15.40 -2.91
C ASN A 162 31.38 15.61 -3.57
N LYS A 163 32.43 15.82 -2.78
CA LYS A 163 33.82 15.87 -3.28
C LYS A 163 34.34 14.53 -3.81
N LYS A 164 33.77 13.40 -3.32
CA LYS A 164 34.20 12.03 -3.71
C LYS A 164 33.11 11.28 -4.48
N TYR A 165 31.87 11.50 -4.12
CA TYR A 165 30.69 10.87 -4.71
C TYR A 165 29.74 11.96 -5.19
N SER A 166 28.73 11.63 -5.98
CA SER A 166 27.73 12.61 -6.41
C SER A 166 26.49 12.50 -5.53
N TYR A 167 26.15 13.56 -4.80
CA TYR A 167 24.89 13.70 -4.08
C TYR A 167 23.79 14.20 -5.03
N GLY A 168 22.53 13.80 -4.85
CA GLY A 168 21.43 14.21 -5.71
C GLY A 168 21.21 13.35 -6.97
N LYS A 169 21.87 12.19 -7.08
CA LYS A 169 21.75 11.29 -8.24
C LYS A 169 20.31 10.84 -8.50
N LEU A 170 19.59 10.49 -7.44
CA LEU A 170 18.21 9.97 -7.52
C LEU A 170 17.23 11.09 -7.84
N SER A 171 17.30 12.20 -7.11
CA SER A 171 16.45 13.38 -7.29
C SER A 171 16.78 14.15 -8.57
N GLY A 172 18.02 14.05 -9.04
CA GLY A 172 18.55 14.82 -10.17
C GLY A 172 18.79 16.31 -9.86
N ARG A 173 18.76 16.68 -8.59
CA ARG A 173 19.07 18.03 -8.13
C ARG A 173 20.56 18.21 -8.01
N ARG A 174 21.04 19.38 -8.42
CA ARG A 174 22.44 19.77 -8.21
C ARG A 174 22.61 20.26 -6.77
N VAL A 175 23.75 19.93 -6.16
CA VAL A 175 24.04 20.32 -4.77
C VAL A 175 24.02 21.84 -4.61
N GLU A 176 24.49 22.59 -5.63
CA GLU A 176 24.47 24.06 -5.64
C GLU A 176 23.05 24.63 -5.59
N GLU A 177 22.06 23.95 -6.22
CA GLU A 177 20.64 24.32 -6.16
C GLU A 177 20.04 24.03 -4.78
N LEU A 178 20.50 22.96 -4.12
CA LEU A 178 20.11 22.65 -2.74
C LEU A 178 20.62 23.73 -1.77
N PHE A 179 21.86 24.19 -1.94
CA PHE A 179 22.43 25.30 -1.14
C PHE A 179 21.71 26.62 -1.37
N ALA A 180 21.31 26.91 -2.61
CA ALA A 180 20.64 28.17 -2.95
C ALA A 180 19.16 28.23 -2.55
N ASN A 181 18.47 27.08 -2.49
CA ASN A 181 17.03 27.00 -2.29
C ASN A 181 16.61 26.53 -0.88
N THR A 182 17.55 26.32 0.03
CA THR A 182 17.22 25.90 1.39
C THR A 182 16.61 27.09 2.13
N ARG A 183 15.31 26.99 2.47
CA ARG A 183 14.63 27.92 3.38
C ARG A 183 15.38 27.89 4.71
N GLN A 184 15.58 29.07 5.33
CA GLN A 184 15.96 29.14 6.73
C GLN A 184 14.84 28.51 7.57
N LEU A 185 15.02 27.26 7.95
CA LEU A 185 14.16 26.56 8.90
C LEU A 185 14.80 26.75 10.30
N ASP A 186 13.96 26.78 11.33
CA ASP A 186 14.42 26.80 12.71
C ASP A 186 15.27 25.55 12.99
N GLY A 187 16.32 25.65 13.81
CA GLY A 187 17.25 24.56 14.12
C GLY A 187 18.46 24.41 13.19
N GLN A 188 18.65 25.27 12.18
CA GLN A 188 19.79 25.21 11.26
C GLN A 188 21.12 25.73 11.85
N GLY A 189 21.11 26.30 13.05
CA GLY A 189 22.32 26.87 13.68
C GLY A 189 23.42 25.84 14.01
N GLU A 190 23.07 24.57 14.07
CA GLU A 190 24.00 23.46 14.36
C GLU A 190 24.67 22.89 13.11
N LYS A 191 24.13 23.11 11.91
CA LYS A 191 24.64 22.59 10.66
C LYS A 191 25.74 23.44 10.08
N ARG A 192 26.78 22.79 9.52
CA ARG A 192 27.85 23.48 8.77
C ARG A 192 27.33 24.01 7.44
N ASN A 193 26.37 23.25 6.83
CA ASN A 193 25.80 23.57 5.54
C ASN A 193 24.29 23.29 5.56
N PRO A 194 23.44 24.15 4.96
CA PRO A 194 21.99 23.94 4.90
C PRO A 194 21.53 22.62 4.28
N ALA A 195 22.33 22.01 3.38
CA ALA A 195 22.02 20.73 2.77
C ALA A 195 22.38 19.52 3.64
N ASP A 196 23.14 19.72 4.73
CA ASP A 196 23.48 18.65 5.66
C ASP A 196 22.21 18.16 6.35
N PHE A 197 22.17 16.88 6.69
CA PHE A 197 21.02 16.28 7.35
C PHE A 197 21.43 15.50 8.59
N ALA A 198 20.54 15.44 9.56
CA ALA A 198 20.81 14.72 10.79
C ALA A 198 20.90 13.20 10.54
N LEU A 199 21.95 12.58 11.07
CA LEU A 199 22.09 11.13 11.19
C LEU A 199 21.67 10.66 12.57
N TRP A 200 21.92 11.51 13.59
CA TRP A 200 21.65 11.24 14.99
C TRP A 200 21.35 12.55 15.71
N LYS A 201 20.19 12.66 16.34
CA LYS A 201 19.80 13.89 17.08
C LYS A 201 19.92 13.68 18.58
N LYS A 202 20.39 14.71 19.26
CA LYS A 202 20.42 14.79 20.71
C LYS A 202 19.01 14.88 21.28
N ALA A 203 18.63 13.96 22.17
CA ALA A 203 17.36 14.07 22.89
C ALA A 203 17.46 15.05 24.06
N THR A 204 16.31 15.69 24.34
CA THR A 204 16.12 16.48 25.54
C THR A 204 15.40 15.66 26.62
N PRO A 205 15.37 16.09 27.90
CA PRO A 205 14.65 15.39 28.94
C PRO A 205 13.16 15.19 28.70
N GLU A 206 12.55 15.99 27.83
CA GLU A 206 11.13 15.95 27.48
C GLU A 206 10.78 14.84 26.47
N HIS A 207 11.77 14.28 25.77
CA HIS A 207 11.57 13.16 24.86
C HIS A 207 11.31 11.87 25.63
N ILE A 208 10.18 11.22 25.33
CA ILE A 208 9.79 9.94 25.95
C ILE A 208 10.53 8.79 25.26
N MET A 209 10.65 8.84 23.92
CA MET A 209 11.40 7.86 23.14
C MET A 209 12.85 8.30 22.97
N ARG A 210 13.73 7.69 23.77
CA ARG A 210 15.17 7.97 23.75
C ARG A 210 15.97 6.72 24.14
N TRP A 211 17.12 6.55 23.53
CA TRP A 211 18.03 5.43 23.79
C TRP A 211 19.42 5.95 24.16
N PRO A 212 20.12 5.30 25.08
CA PRO A 212 21.53 5.63 25.35
C PRO A 212 22.36 5.39 24.10
N SER A 213 23.14 6.38 23.70
CA SER A 213 24.08 6.26 22.60
C SER A 213 25.40 6.99 22.92
N PRO A 214 26.50 6.72 22.19
CA PRO A 214 27.72 7.47 22.34
C PRO A 214 27.58 8.98 22.10
N TRP A 215 26.53 9.40 21.36
CA TRP A 215 26.34 10.80 20.91
C TRP A 215 25.04 11.45 21.39
N LEU A 216 24.18 10.79 22.18
CA LEU A 216 22.85 11.25 22.60
C LEU A 216 21.79 11.24 21.48
N ASP A 217 20.82 10.39 21.58
CA ASP A 217 19.49 10.08 20.97
C ASP A 217 19.08 10.47 19.53
N LEU A 218 18.24 9.62 18.89
CA LEU A 218 18.10 9.33 17.47
C LEU A 218 16.90 9.93 16.71
N GLN A 219 17.05 10.30 15.39
CA GLN A 219 15.99 10.44 14.37
C GLN A 219 16.50 10.37 12.91
N PHE A 220 15.68 9.85 11.93
CA PHE A 220 16.07 9.51 10.54
C PHE A 220 15.42 10.29 9.37
N PRO A 221 16.09 10.39 8.15
CA PRO A 221 15.49 10.82 6.86
C PRO A 221 15.77 9.97 5.61
N HIS A 222 15.25 10.34 4.44
CA HIS A 222 14.78 9.81 3.16
C HIS A 222 15.77 9.19 2.14
N HIS A 223 15.25 8.61 1.00
CA HIS A 223 15.92 7.72 0.01
C HIS A 223 17.22 8.25 -0.63
N GLU A 224 17.34 9.55 -0.94
CA GLU A 224 18.62 10.14 -1.38
C GLU A 224 19.66 10.03 -0.28
N CYS A 225 19.24 10.24 0.97
CA CYS A 225 20.08 10.08 2.15
C CYS A 225 20.49 8.62 2.36
N GLU A 226 19.63 7.64 2.03
CA GLU A 226 19.96 6.22 2.15
C GLU A 226 21.06 5.80 1.17
N ILE A 227 21.03 6.31 -0.08
CA ILE A 227 22.13 6.13 -1.04
C ILE A 227 23.41 6.72 -0.50
N ALA A 228 23.34 7.97 0.00
CA ALA A 228 24.50 8.67 0.54
C ALA A 228 25.09 7.96 1.76
N GLN A 229 24.26 7.57 2.73
CA GLN A 229 24.68 6.85 3.93
C GLN A 229 25.32 5.49 3.60
N SER A 230 24.66 4.69 2.76
CA SER A 230 25.17 3.39 2.33
C SER A 230 26.51 3.52 1.60
N THR A 231 26.63 4.47 0.66
CA THR A 231 27.87 4.70 -0.09
C THR A 231 28.97 5.28 0.80
N ALA A 232 28.63 6.19 1.72
CA ALA A 232 29.59 6.76 2.68
C ALA A 232 30.15 5.71 3.63
N ALA A 233 29.31 4.77 4.10
CA ALA A 233 29.73 3.72 5.02
C ALA A 233 30.52 2.60 4.34
N TYR A 234 30.12 2.17 3.13
CA TYR A 234 30.62 0.94 2.50
C TYR A 234 31.39 1.17 1.19
N GLY A 235 31.41 2.38 0.65
CA GLY A 235 32.13 2.74 -0.57
C GLY A 235 31.44 2.33 -1.87
N HIS A 236 30.24 1.78 -1.82
CA HIS A 236 29.46 1.34 -2.98
C HIS A 236 27.96 1.49 -2.75
N GLU A 237 27.21 1.61 -3.83
CA GLU A 237 25.75 1.59 -3.79
C GLU A 237 25.23 0.19 -3.45
N ALA A 238 24.31 0.08 -2.49
CA ALA A 238 23.76 -1.21 -2.04
C ALA A 238 22.64 -1.73 -2.93
N VAL A 239 22.01 -0.87 -3.76
CA VAL A 239 20.80 -1.14 -4.52
C VAL A 239 21.02 -0.88 -6.00
N LYS A 240 20.65 -1.85 -6.86
CA LYS A 240 20.79 -1.77 -8.32
C LYS A 240 19.61 -1.03 -8.98
N TYR A 241 18.39 -1.24 -8.51
CA TYR A 241 17.17 -0.65 -9.08
C TYR A 241 16.42 0.18 -8.04
N TRP A 242 16.10 1.41 -8.39
CA TRP A 242 15.25 2.31 -7.61
C TRP A 242 13.91 2.50 -8.32
N MET A 243 12.83 2.11 -7.66
CA MET A 243 11.48 2.21 -8.22
C MET A 243 10.61 3.09 -7.34
N HIS A 244 9.84 3.97 -7.96
CA HIS A 244 8.97 4.91 -7.24
C HIS A 244 7.57 4.94 -7.84
N ASN A 245 6.57 4.91 -6.98
CA ASN A 245 5.20 5.21 -7.34
C ASN A 245 5.00 6.73 -7.52
N ASN A 246 4.07 7.11 -8.39
CA ASN A 246 3.59 8.47 -8.43
C ASN A 246 2.55 8.70 -7.31
N MET A 247 2.18 9.96 -7.08
CA MET A 247 1.25 10.34 -6.00
C MET A 247 -0.19 9.89 -6.25
N VAL A 248 -0.96 9.80 -5.16
CA VAL A 248 -2.42 9.68 -5.20
C VAL A 248 -3.00 11.08 -4.98
N THR A 249 -3.94 11.46 -5.84
CA THR A 249 -4.71 12.69 -5.73
C THR A 249 -6.19 12.38 -5.50
N ILE A 250 -6.93 13.34 -4.99
CA ILE A 250 -8.38 13.28 -4.84
C ILE A 250 -8.97 14.47 -5.60
N LYS A 251 -9.69 14.20 -6.69
CA LYS A 251 -10.20 15.23 -7.60
C LYS A 251 -9.11 16.22 -8.04
N GLY A 252 -7.95 15.68 -8.43
CA GLY A 252 -6.79 16.45 -8.89
C GLY A 252 -5.97 17.15 -7.80
N GLN A 253 -6.37 17.07 -6.53
CA GLN A 253 -5.67 17.70 -5.41
C GLN A 253 -4.90 16.67 -4.58
N LYS A 254 -3.77 17.07 -3.98
CA LYS A 254 -3.04 16.23 -3.05
C LYS A 254 -3.96 15.85 -1.86
N MET A 255 -3.94 14.58 -1.48
CA MET A 255 -4.63 14.13 -0.27
C MET A 255 -3.95 14.68 0.99
N GLY A 256 -4.72 15.25 1.90
CA GLY A 256 -4.18 15.82 3.14
C GLY A 256 -5.25 16.10 4.20
N LYS A 257 -4.90 15.85 5.47
CA LYS A 257 -5.81 16.11 6.61
C LYS A 257 -6.26 17.57 6.68
N SER A 258 -5.34 18.51 6.41
CA SER A 258 -5.63 19.96 6.40
C SER A 258 -6.54 20.40 5.26
N LEU A 259 -6.71 19.58 4.22
CA LEU A 259 -7.56 19.84 3.07
C LEU A 259 -8.97 19.23 3.23
N GLY A 260 -9.22 18.50 4.32
CA GLY A 260 -10.50 17.81 4.55
C GLY A 260 -10.82 16.68 3.56
N ASN A 261 -9.83 16.25 2.75
CA ASN A 261 -9.99 15.21 1.74
C ASN A 261 -9.22 13.93 2.07
N PHE A 262 -8.93 13.71 3.35
CA PHE A 262 -8.20 12.53 3.82
C PHE A 262 -9.17 11.37 4.05
N ILE A 263 -8.88 10.21 3.47
CA ILE A 263 -9.70 9.00 3.58
C ILE A 263 -8.81 7.84 4.00
N THR A 264 -9.15 7.17 5.10
CA THR A 264 -8.48 5.95 5.54
C THR A 264 -8.99 4.73 4.75
N LEU A 265 -8.26 3.62 4.80
CA LEU A 265 -8.71 2.38 4.16
C LEU A 265 -9.97 1.82 4.85
N ASP A 266 -10.04 1.89 6.17
CA ASP A 266 -11.22 1.44 6.91
C ASP A 266 -12.46 2.23 6.51
N GLN A 267 -12.34 3.57 6.42
CA GLN A 267 -13.44 4.41 5.91
C GLN A 267 -13.83 4.08 4.47
N LEU A 268 -12.83 3.77 3.63
CA LEU A 268 -13.10 3.36 2.25
C LEU A 268 -13.87 2.05 2.18
N PHE A 269 -13.54 1.11 3.08
CA PHE A 269 -14.19 -0.20 3.13
C PHE A 269 -15.55 -0.16 3.83
N SER A 270 -15.74 0.70 4.83
CA SER A 270 -17.03 0.88 5.53
C SER A 270 -17.99 1.84 4.82
N GLY A 271 -17.47 2.78 4.01
CA GLY A 271 -18.24 3.87 3.43
C GLY A 271 -18.46 5.07 4.37
N GLU A 272 -17.90 5.03 5.57
CA GLU A 272 -18.10 6.03 6.63
C GLU A 272 -17.21 7.28 6.46
N ASN A 273 -17.42 8.04 5.40
CA ASN A 273 -16.71 9.29 5.15
C ASN A 273 -17.55 10.17 4.18
N ASP A 274 -17.69 11.46 4.46
CA ASP A 274 -18.49 12.40 3.69
C ASP A 274 -18.08 12.56 2.21
N VAL A 275 -16.84 12.18 1.87
CA VAL A 275 -16.34 12.21 0.48
C VAL A 275 -16.79 10.98 -0.32
N LEU A 276 -17.20 9.92 0.37
CA LEU A 276 -17.59 8.65 -0.22
C LEU A 276 -19.10 8.61 -0.48
N GLU A 277 -19.50 8.04 -1.60
CA GLU A 277 -20.92 7.80 -1.93
C GLU A 277 -21.40 6.41 -1.50
N GLN A 278 -20.46 5.50 -1.24
CA GLN A 278 -20.72 4.12 -0.80
C GLN A 278 -19.46 3.49 -0.23
N ALA A 279 -19.60 2.33 0.41
CA ALA A 279 -18.51 1.43 0.72
C ALA A 279 -17.93 0.80 -0.55
N TYR A 280 -16.61 0.57 -0.56
CA TYR A 280 -15.91 -0.12 -1.65
C TYR A 280 -15.13 -1.30 -1.10
N SER A 281 -15.30 -2.47 -1.71
CA SER A 281 -14.57 -3.65 -1.27
C SER A 281 -13.06 -3.50 -1.43
N PRO A 282 -12.26 -4.18 -0.59
CA PRO A 282 -10.80 -4.17 -0.72
C PRO A 282 -10.30 -4.59 -2.10
N MET A 283 -10.98 -5.54 -2.77
CA MET A 283 -10.62 -5.97 -4.11
C MET A 283 -10.99 -4.94 -5.19
N THR A 284 -12.06 -4.20 -5.00
CA THR A 284 -12.38 -3.02 -5.85
C THR A 284 -11.25 -1.99 -5.75
N VAL A 285 -10.78 -1.68 -4.54
CA VAL A 285 -9.68 -0.73 -4.32
C VAL A 285 -8.38 -1.26 -4.92
N ARG A 286 -8.07 -2.54 -4.73
CA ARG A 286 -6.90 -3.17 -5.35
C ARG A 286 -6.98 -3.09 -6.87
N PHE A 287 -8.10 -3.43 -7.46
CA PHE A 287 -8.32 -3.38 -8.91
C PHE A 287 -8.21 -1.95 -9.45
N PHE A 288 -8.79 -0.97 -8.76
CA PHE A 288 -8.67 0.45 -9.09
C PHE A 288 -7.21 0.90 -9.15
N ILE A 289 -6.39 0.54 -8.17
CA ILE A 289 -4.96 0.88 -8.14
C ILE A 289 -4.22 0.22 -9.31
N LEU A 290 -4.52 -1.03 -9.63
CA LEU A 290 -3.90 -1.79 -10.72
C LEU A 290 -4.31 -1.29 -12.12
N GLN A 291 -5.43 -0.56 -12.26
CA GLN A 291 -5.84 0.04 -13.53
C GLN A 291 -4.97 1.24 -13.95
N ALA A 292 -4.17 1.77 -13.05
CA ALA A 292 -3.21 2.84 -13.36
C ALA A 292 -1.77 2.29 -13.32
N HIS A 293 -0.95 2.69 -14.29
CA HIS A 293 0.48 2.37 -14.22
C HIS A 293 1.10 3.01 -12.97
N TYR A 294 1.97 2.28 -12.24
CA TYR A 294 2.49 2.74 -10.96
C TYR A 294 3.23 4.08 -11.03
N ARG A 295 3.83 4.42 -12.18
CA ARG A 295 4.52 5.70 -12.41
C ARG A 295 3.58 6.85 -12.81
N SER A 296 2.32 6.58 -13.12
CA SER A 296 1.33 7.62 -13.46
C SER A 296 0.64 8.13 -12.20
N PRO A 297 0.21 9.39 -12.11
CA PRO A 297 -0.67 9.83 -11.04
C PRO A 297 -1.92 8.96 -10.95
N LEU A 298 -2.41 8.71 -9.75
CA LEU A 298 -3.67 8.00 -9.51
C LEU A 298 -4.65 8.99 -8.91
N ASP A 299 -5.67 9.35 -9.66
CA ASP A 299 -6.70 10.27 -9.17
C ASP A 299 -7.93 9.52 -8.69
N PHE A 300 -8.24 9.71 -7.41
CA PHE A 300 -9.38 9.10 -6.76
C PHE A 300 -10.65 9.92 -7.03
N SER A 301 -11.71 9.24 -7.45
CA SER A 301 -13.08 9.75 -7.43
C SER A 301 -14.06 8.60 -7.24
N ASN A 302 -15.29 8.90 -6.78
CA ASN A 302 -16.34 7.88 -6.65
C ASN A 302 -16.69 7.25 -8.00
N GLU A 303 -16.71 8.05 -9.07
CA GLU A 303 -16.96 7.56 -10.42
C GLU A 303 -15.89 6.55 -10.87
N ALA A 304 -14.62 6.84 -10.61
CA ALA A 304 -13.52 5.94 -10.96
C ALA A 304 -13.58 4.63 -10.16
N LEU A 305 -13.89 4.68 -8.87
CA LEU A 305 -14.07 3.48 -8.05
C LEU A 305 -15.30 2.65 -8.48
N LYS A 306 -16.43 3.29 -8.78
CA LYS A 306 -17.60 2.58 -9.32
C LYS A 306 -17.32 1.93 -10.68
N ALA A 307 -16.53 2.59 -11.52
CA ALA A 307 -16.09 2.00 -12.79
C ALA A 307 -15.15 0.80 -12.54
N ALA A 308 -14.23 0.92 -11.59
CA ALA A 308 -13.34 -0.16 -11.20
C ALA A 308 -14.11 -1.34 -10.61
N GLN A 309 -15.10 -1.11 -9.75
CA GLN A 309 -15.98 -2.13 -9.21
C GLN A 309 -16.67 -2.93 -10.32
N LYS A 310 -17.33 -2.24 -11.26
CA LYS A 310 -17.99 -2.91 -12.41
C LYS A 310 -16.99 -3.70 -13.27
N GLY A 311 -15.78 -3.17 -13.46
CA GLY A 311 -14.69 -3.86 -14.17
C GLY A 311 -14.28 -5.15 -13.44
N TYR A 312 -14.02 -5.05 -12.15
CA TYR A 312 -13.67 -6.18 -11.31
C TYR A 312 -14.76 -7.27 -11.30
N GLU A 313 -16.03 -6.87 -11.09
CA GLU A 313 -17.17 -7.80 -11.09
C GLU A 313 -17.31 -8.54 -12.43
N ARG A 314 -17.15 -7.82 -13.57
CA ARG A 314 -17.16 -8.42 -14.91
C ARG A 314 -16.02 -9.42 -15.10
N LEU A 315 -14.81 -9.10 -14.63
CA LEU A 315 -13.66 -10.01 -14.70
C LEU A 315 -13.94 -11.28 -13.90
N MET A 316 -14.42 -11.15 -12.66
CA MET A 316 -14.73 -12.28 -11.80
C MET A 316 -15.90 -13.12 -12.35
N ALA A 317 -16.91 -12.49 -12.93
CA ALA A 317 -18.02 -13.20 -13.59
C ALA A 317 -17.53 -14.05 -14.79
N ALA A 318 -16.60 -13.51 -15.59
CA ALA A 318 -16.01 -14.26 -16.69
C ALA A 318 -15.16 -15.45 -16.21
N VAL A 319 -14.40 -15.27 -15.12
CA VAL A 319 -13.63 -16.38 -14.50
C VAL A 319 -14.57 -17.51 -14.05
N ARG A 320 -15.67 -17.16 -13.36
CA ARG A 320 -16.69 -18.16 -12.98
C ARG A 320 -17.37 -18.82 -14.18
N ALA A 321 -17.58 -18.07 -15.27
CA ALA A 321 -18.17 -18.60 -16.50
C ALA A 321 -17.20 -19.56 -17.22
N LEU A 322 -15.89 -19.28 -17.17
CA LEU A 322 -14.86 -20.13 -17.75
C LEU A 322 -14.84 -21.54 -17.15
N ASP A 323 -15.22 -21.71 -15.87
CA ASP A 323 -15.32 -23.02 -15.24
C ASP A 323 -16.43 -23.90 -15.86
N LYS A 324 -17.43 -23.27 -16.45
CA LYS A 324 -18.57 -23.95 -17.11
C LYS A 324 -18.30 -24.26 -18.59
N VAL A 325 -17.25 -23.70 -19.19
CA VAL A 325 -16.87 -23.95 -20.59
C VAL A 325 -16.44 -25.41 -20.77
N LYS A 326 -17.01 -26.07 -21.74
CA LYS A 326 -16.65 -27.44 -22.11
C LYS A 326 -15.80 -27.46 -23.37
N ALA A 327 -14.78 -28.29 -23.37
CA ALA A 327 -13.95 -28.50 -24.55
C ALA A 327 -14.75 -29.09 -25.70
N SER A 328 -14.43 -28.69 -26.91
CA SER A 328 -15.01 -29.17 -28.18
C SER A 328 -13.97 -29.82 -29.08
N ALA A 329 -14.37 -30.46 -30.16
CA ALA A 329 -13.46 -31.10 -31.13
C ALA A 329 -12.73 -30.11 -32.06
N GLY A 330 -12.98 -28.80 -31.92
CA GLY A 330 -12.32 -27.77 -32.74
C GLY A 330 -11.89 -26.58 -31.91
N ASN A 331 -11.02 -25.75 -32.47
CA ASN A 331 -10.54 -24.52 -31.86
C ASN A 331 -10.66 -23.36 -32.85
N THR A 332 -11.31 -22.27 -32.47
CA THR A 332 -11.46 -21.05 -33.27
C THR A 332 -10.89 -19.82 -32.56
N VAL A 333 -10.36 -19.99 -31.35
CA VAL A 333 -9.78 -18.90 -30.52
C VAL A 333 -8.28 -19.03 -30.41
N ASP A 334 -7.57 -17.91 -30.42
CA ASP A 334 -6.10 -17.88 -30.25
C ASP A 334 -5.73 -17.56 -28.81
N VAL A 335 -5.57 -18.61 -28.00
CA VAL A 335 -5.16 -18.48 -26.60
C VAL A 335 -3.67 -18.20 -26.47
N ASP A 336 -2.84 -18.68 -27.39
CA ASP A 336 -1.38 -18.49 -27.33
C ASP A 336 -1.02 -17.02 -27.60
N GLU A 337 -1.71 -16.35 -28.51
CA GLU A 337 -1.58 -14.91 -28.74
C GLU A 337 -1.97 -14.11 -27.48
N LEU A 338 -3.08 -14.45 -26.85
CA LEU A 338 -3.51 -13.79 -25.61
C LEU A 338 -2.51 -13.95 -24.48
N ILE A 339 -1.90 -15.13 -24.31
CA ILE A 339 -0.83 -15.40 -23.34
C ILE A 339 0.37 -14.49 -23.64
N THR A 340 0.80 -14.44 -24.90
CA THR A 340 1.95 -13.63 -25.32
C THR A 340 1.72 -12.14 -25.01
N GLN A 341 0.55 -11.61 -25.32
CA GLN A 341 0.18 -10.23 -25.02
C GLN A 341 0.17 -9.92 -23.52
N CYS A 342 -0.30 -10.85 -22.69
CA CYS A 342 -0.26 -10.70 -21.24
C CYS A 342 1.17 -10.73 -20.70
N GLU A 343 2.04 -11.62 -21.21
CA GLU A 343 3.46 -11.70 -20.86
C GLU A 343 4.18 -10.39 -21.23
N GLU A 344 4.02 -9.93 -22.46
CA GLU A 344 4.64 -8.69 -22.94
C GLU A 344 4.20 -7.47 -22.12
N ALA A 345 2.93 -7.38 -21.75
CA ALA A 345 2.41 -6.29 -20.95
C ALA A 345 3.04 -6.22 -19.55
N ILE A 346 3.13 -7.36 -18.84
CA ILE A 346 3.69 -7.37 -17.48
C ILE A 346 5.21 -7.25 -17.49
N ASP A 347 5.87 -7.78 -18.51
CA ASP A 347 7.31 -7.66 -18.71
C ASP A 347 7.75 -6.22 -19.04
N ASP A 348 6.87 -5.40 -19.58
CA ASP A 348 7.12 -3.98 -19.87
C ASP A 348 6.83 -3.08 -18.65
N ASP A 349 7.70 -3.12 -17.66
CA ASP A 349 7.67 -2.21 -16.50
C ASP A 349 6.39 -2.37 -15.67
N LEU A 350 5.92 -3.62 -15.51
CA LEU A 350 4.69 -3.94 -14.76
C LEU A 350 3.47 -3.18 -15.28
N ASN A 351 3.25 -3.17 -16.58
CA ASN A 351 2.19 -2.41 -17.23
C ASN A 351 0.81 -3.06 -17.01
N THR A 352 0.31 -2.96 -15.78
CA THR A 352 -0.97 -3.55 -15.39
C THR A 352 -2.18 -3.00 -16.17
N PRO A 353 -2.26 -1.71 -16.57
CA PRO A 353 -3.36 -1.24 -17.41
C PRO A 353 -3.47 -2.01 -18.74
N VAL A 354 -2.34 -2.25 -19.41
CA VAL A 354 -2.30 -3.02 -20.66
C VAL A 354 -2.61 -4.48 -20.39
N LEU A 355 -2.02 -5.09 -19.37
CA LEU A 355 -2.35 -6.47 -18.95
C LEU A 355 -3.86 -6.63 -18.69
N ILE A 356 -4.47 -5.73 -17.93
CA ILE A 356 -5.91 -5.78 -17.65
C ILE A 356 -6.73 -5.64 -18.94
N SER A 357 -6.30 -4.81 -19.90
CA SER A 357 -6.95 -4.70 -21.21
C SER A 357 -6.95 -6.04 -21.93
N HIS A 358 -5.81 -6.75 -22.00
CA HIS A 358 -5.73 -8.08 -22.62
C HIS A 358 -6.54 -9.14 -21.87
N LEU A 359 -6.60 -9.07 -20.53
CA LEU A 359 -7.51 -9.93 -19.77
C LEU A 359 -8.97 -9.70 -20.14
N PHE A 360 -9.37 -8.44 -20.47
CA PHE A 360 -10.71 -8.16 -20.98
C PHE A 360 -10.93 -8.62 -22.44
N ASP A 361 -9.91 -8.73 -23.26
CA ASP A 361 -9.99 -9.43 -24.56
C ASP A 361 -10.30 -10.91 -24.32
N GLY A 362 -9.63 -11.53 -23.36
CA GLY A 362 -9.95 -12.88 -22.92
C GLY A 362 -11.37 -13.02 -22.33
N VAL A 363 -11.88 -12.00 -21.59
CA VAL A 363 -13.29 -11.99 -21.15
C VAL A 363 -14.25 -12.04 -22.32
N ARG A 364 -13.99 -11.30 -23.42
CA ARG A 364 -14.81 -11.39 -24.64
C ARG A 364 -14.75 -12.78 -25.27
N MET A 365 -13.57 -13.38 -25.32
CA MET A 365 -13.37 -14.76 -25.79
C MET A 365 -14.18 -15.76 -24.94
N ILE A 366 -14.10 -15.68 -23.61
CA ILE A 366 -14.87 -16.54 -22.68
C ILE A 366 -16.37 -16.40 -22.94
N ASN A 367 -16.87 -15.17 -23.05
CA ASN A 367 -18.30 -14.92 -23.29
C ASN A 367 -18.76 -15.51 -24.64
N SER A 368 -17.94 -15.41 -25.70
CA SER A 368 -18.20 -16.04 -26.99
C SER A 368 -18.23 -17.57 -26.92
N LEU A 369 -17.32 -18.16 -26.14
CA LEU A 369 -17.31 -19.62 -25.89
C LEU A 369 -18.54 -20.07 -25.12
N VAL A 370 -18.97 -19.35 -24.11
CA VAL A 370 -20.17 -19.62 -23.31
C VAL A 370 -21.45 -19.51 -24.19
N ALA A 371 -21.48 -18.53 -25.08
CA ALA A 371 -22.58 -18.33 -26.01
C ALA A 371 -22.60 -19.37 -27.16
N GLY A 372 -21.56 -20.21 -27.30
CA GLY A 372 -21.44 -21.20 -28.37
C GLY A 372 -21.10 -20.63 -29.74
N ASN A 373 -20.67 -19.36 -29.81
CA ASN A 373 -20.25 -18.68 -31.05
C ASN A 373 -18.83 -19.08 -31.45
N GLU A 374 -18.03 -19.52 -30.48
CA GLU A 374 -16.64 -19.96 -30.66
C GLU A 374 -16.44 -21.36 -30.08
N LYS A 375 -15.34 -22.00 -30.48
CA LYS A 375 -14.98 -23.36 -30.05
C LYS A 375 -13.57 -23.35 -29.45
N ILE A 376 -13.37 -24.20 -28.45
CA ILE A 376 -12.07 -24.36 -27.80
C ILE A 376 -11.79 -25.83 -27.57
N ASP A 377 -10.61 -26.32 -27.95
CA ASP A 377 -10.19 -27.69 -27.63
C ASP A 377 -9.71 -27.80 -26.16
N ALA A 378 -9.50 -29.03 -25.69
CA ALA A 378 -9.11 -29.29 -24.32
C ALA A 378 -7.75 -28.69 -23.93
N GLY A 379 -6.79 -28.65 -24.87
CA GLY A 379 -5.46 -28.08 -24.64
C GLY A 379 -5.52 -26.55 -24.46
N ASN A 380 -6.21 -25.87 -25.35
CA ASN A 380 -6.39 -24.41 -25.28
C ASN A 380 -7.27 -24.00 -24.09
N LEU A 381 -8.30 -24.78 -23.74
CA LEU A 381 -9.09 -24.53 -22.54
C LEU A 381 -8.24 -24.60 -21.25
N ALA A 382 -7.37 -25.61 -21.16
CA ALA A 382 -6.43 -25.72 -20.04
C ALA A 382 -5.47 -24.52 -19.96
N LYS A 383 -4.94 -24.08 -21.10
CA LYS A 383 -4.09 -22.88 -21.18
C LYS A 383 -4.86 -21.62 -20.75
N LEU A 384 -6.09 -21.44 -21.22
CA LEU A 384 -6.92 -20.28 -20.88
C LEU A 384 -7.25 -20.24 -19.39
N LYS A 385 -7.60 -21.37 -18.78
CA LYS A 385 -7.80 -21.49 -17.32
C LYS A 385 -6.53 -21.15 -16.55
N LYS A 386 -5.38 -21.68 -17.00
CA LYS A 386 -4.10 -21.38 -16.37
C LYS A 386 -3.73 -19.91 -16.49
N LEU A 387 -3.98 -19.26 -17.63
CA LEU A 387 -3.76 -17.81 -17.79
C LEU A 387 -4.52 -17.00 -16.74
N TYR A 388 -5.80 -17.27 -16.54
CA TYR A 388 -6.58 -16.54 -15.55
C TYR A 388 -6.14 -16.84 -14.11
N GLN A 389 -5.76 -18.10 -13.81
CA GLN A 389 -5.18 -18.45 -12.52
C GLN A 389 -3.88 -17.67 -12.27
N ASP A 390 -2.96 -17.72 -13.21
CA ASP A 390 -1.63 -17.10 -13.08
C ASP A 390 -1.75 -15.56 -13.00
N TYR A 391 -2.46 -14.93 -13.94
CA TYR A 391 -2.46 -13.46 -14.02
C TYR A 391 -3.46 -12.79 -13.10
N VAL A 392 -4.66 -13.31 -12.96
CA VAL A 392 -5.70 -12.67 -12.14
C VAL A 392 -5.47 -12.94 -10.65
N PHE A 393 -5.25 -14.21 -10.28
CA PHE A 393 -5.15 -14.58 -8.87
C PHE A 393 -3.73 -14.52 -8.34
N ASP A 394 -2.77 -15.11 -9.04
CA ASP A 394 -1.42 -15.25 -8.50
C ASP A 394 -0.60 -13.97 -8.67
N ILE A 395 -0.64 -13.30 -9.84
CA ILE A 395 0.14 -12.10 -10.14
C ILE A 395 -0.58 -10.83 -9.72
N LEU A 396 -1.79 -10.54 -10.24
CA LEU A 396 -2.56 -9.36 -9.83
C LEU A 396 -3.08 -9.46 -8.40
N GLY A 397 -3.09 -10.66 -7.81
CA GLY A 397 -3.49 -10.91 -6.43
C GLY A 397 -4.96 -10.55 -6.16
N LEU A 398 -5.80 -10.62 -7.18
CA LEU A 398 -7.24 -10.47 -7.00
C LEU A 398 -7.81 -11.74 -6.36
N LYS A 399 -8.87 -11.61 -5.58
CA LYS A 399 -9.62 -12.74 -5.01
C LYS A 399 -11.05 -12.63 -5.48
N ALA A 400 -11.71 -13.76 -5.69
CA ALA A 400 -13.17 -13.74 -5.78
C ALA A 400 -13.72 -13.38 -4.39
N GLU A 401 -14.34 -12.23 -4.28
CA GLU A 401 -15.13 -11.90 -3.08
C GLU A 401 -16.42 -12.72 -3.17
N SER A 402 -16.77 -13.38 -2.07
CA SER A 402 -18.05 -14.08 -2.01
C SER A 402 -19.16 -13.03 -2.23
N GLU A 403 -20.06 -13.30 -3.14
CA GLU A 403 -21.27 -12.47 -3.34
C GLU A 403 -22.07 -12.32 -2.02
N SER A 404 -21.69 -13.12 -1.00
CA SER A 404 -22.32 -13.16 0.30
C SER A 404 -22.21 -11.86 1.09
N VAL A 405 -21.09 -11.12 1.05
CA VAL A 405 -20.95 -9.97 1.99
C VAL A 405 -21.78 -8.76 1.54
N SER A 406 -21.89 -8.43 0.25
CA SER A 406 -22.74 -7.31 -0.18
C SER A 406 -24.20 -7.75 -0.39
N GLN A 407 -24.46 -8.96 -0.92
CA GLN A 407 -25.81 -9.51 -1.02
C GLN A 407 -26.36 -9.92 0.34
N ASP A 408 -25.54 -10.51 1.22
CA ASP A 408 -25.97 -10.87 2.57
C ASP A 408 -26.29 -9.63 3.40
N HIS A 409 -25.51 -8.53 3.29
CA HIS A 409 -25.86 -7.24 3.89
C HIS A 409 -27.11 -6.61 3.27
N GLU A 410 -27.28 -6.67 1.95
CA GLU A 410 -28.48 -6.17 1.28
C GLU A 410 -29.72 -7.04 1.59
N VAL A 411 -29.56 -8.36 1.60
CA VAL A 411 -30.62 -9.31 1.98
C VAL A 411 -30.93 -9.19 3.47
N LEU A 412 -29.91 -9.08 4.33
CA LEU A 412 -30.07 -8.83 5.76
C LEU A 412 -30.79 -7.49 6.00
N GLY A 413 -30.39 -6.42 5.29
CA GLY A 413 -31.08 -5.14 5.34
C GLY A 413 -32.56 -5.25 4.99
N LYS A 414 -32.90 -5.90 3.88
CA LYS A 414 -34.31 -6.14 3.46
C LYS A 414 -35.08 -6.99 4.47
N ILE A 415 -34.46 -8.00 5.06
CA ILE A 415 -35.08 -8.83 6.12
C ILE A 415 -35.31 -7.98 7.38
N LEU A 416 -34.33 -7.16 7.76
CA LEU A 416 -34.47 -6.25 8.89
C LEU A 416 -35.55 -5.20 8.65
N ASP A 417 -35.64 -4.62 7.45
CA ASP A 417 -36.74 -3.70 7.08
C ASP A 417 -38.11 -4.36 7.24
N MET A 418 -38.27 -5.60 6.78
CA MET A 418 -39.49 -6.36 6.95
C MET A 418 -39.83 -6.63 8.43
N VAL A 419 -38.83 -7.06 9.23
CA VAL A 419 -39.00 -7.32 10.67
C VAL A 419 -39.32 -6.04 11.42
N MET A 420 -38.69 -4.92 11.05
CA MET A 420 -38.94 -3.61 11.66
C MET A 420 -40.30 -3.03 11.25
N SER A 421 -40.79 -3.33 10.06
CA SER A 421 -42.18 -3.04 9.67
C SER A 421 -43.18 -3.76 10.58
N ILE A 422 -43.00 -5.06 10.85
CA ILE A 422 -43.82 -5.83 11.77
C ILE A 422 -43.76 -5.24 13.20
N ARG A 423 -42.57 -4.90 13.66
CA ARG A 423 -42.37 -4.26 14.98
C ARG A 423 -43.11 -2.91 15.06
N THR A 424 -43.06 -2.12 14.02
CA THR A 424 -43.74 -0.82 13.94
C THR A 424 -45.26 -1.01 13.98
N GLU A 425 -45.80 -1.99 13.24
CA GLU A 425 -47.23 -2.32 13.32
C GLU A 425 -47.64 -2.77 14.71
N ALA A 426 -46.83 -3.58 15.40
CA ALA A 426 -47.06 -4.00 16.78
C ALA A 426 -47.15 -2.80 17.71
N LYS A 427 -46.19 -1.83 17.59
CA LYS A 427 -46.19 -0.57 18.35
C LYS A 427 -47.48 0.25 18.08
N GLN A 428 -47.93 0.36 16.83
CA GLN A 428 -49.18 1.07 16.48
C GLN A 428 -50.41 0.43 17.07
N LYS A 429 -50.45 -0.92 17.14
CA LYS A 429 -51.53 -1.69 17.76
C LYS A 429 -51.41 -1.76 19.29
N LYS A 430 -50.38 -1.10 19.91
CA LYS A 430 -50.05 -1.16 21.33
C LYS A 430 -49.70 -2.57 21.85
N ASP A 431 -49.29 -3.46 20.95
CA ASP A 431 -48.76 -4.77 21.30
C ASP A 431 -47.30 -4.69 21.66
N TRP A 432 -47.06 -4.24 22.89
CA TRP A 432 -45.71 -4.03 23.41
C TRP A 432 -44.96 -5.38 23.59
N ALA A 433 -45.68 -6.46 23.87
CA ALA A 433 -45.07 -7.76 24.07
C ALA A 433 -44.41 -8.28 22.79
N THR A 434 -45.06 -8.17 21.63
CA THR A 434 -44.49 -8.53 20.32
C THR A 434 -43.33 -7.57 19.95
N SER A 435 -43.49 -6.27 20.18
CA SER A 435 -42.42 -5.28 19.89
C SER A 435 -41.14 -5.54 20.67
N ASP A 436 -41.26 -5.86 21.96
CA ASP A 436 -40.10 -6.15 22.83
C ASP A 436 -39.48 -7.49 22.49
N LYS A 437 -40.29 -8.52 22.22
CA LYS A 437 -39.79 -9.82 21.78
C LYS A 437 -38.93 -9.71 20.51
N ILE A 438 -39.38 -8.96 19.49
CA ILE A 438 -38.61 -8.75 18.27
C ILE A 438 -37.26 -8.08 18.55
N ARG A 439 -37.23 -7.07 19.41
CA ARG A 439 -35.97 -6.39 19.80
C ARG A 439 -35.01 -7.35 20.49
N ASP A 440 -35.51 -8.14 21.43
CA ASP A 440 -34.69 -9.02 22.26
C ASP A 440 -34.16 -10.23 21.45
N GLU A 441 -34.97 -10.77 20.52
CA GLU A 441 -34.50 -11.82 19.61
C GLU A 441 -33.47 -11.32 18.60
N LEU A 442 -33.62 -10.10 18.05
CA LEU A 442 -32.62 -9.50 17.19
C LEU A 442 -31.31 -9.24 17.93
N LYS A 443 -31.39 -8.76 19.17
CA LYS A 443 -30.21 -8.59 20.03
C LYS A 443 -29.53 -9.93 20.32
N ALA A 444 -30.27 -10.98 20.60
CA ALA A 444 -29.74 -12.34 20.78
C ALA A 444 -29.09 -12.90 19.50
N ALA A 445 -29.53 -12.46 18.33
CA ALA A 445 -28.95 -12.80 17.03
C ALA A 445 -27.74 -11.90 16.65
N GLY A 446 -27.26 -11.02 17.56
CA GLY A 446 -26.14 -10.13 17.30
C GLY A 446 -26.49 -8.85 16.52
N VAL A 447 -27.79 -8.45 16.49
CA VAL A 447 -28.24 -7.22 15.85
C VAL A 447 -28.78 -6.25 16.90
N ALA A 448 -28.03 -5.17 17.16
CA ALA A 448 -28.53 -4.08 18.01
C ALA A 448 -29.35 -3.08 17.20
N ILE A 449 -30.51 -2.66 17.74
CA ILE A 449 -31.40 -1.71 17.11
C ILE A 449 -31.53 -0.47 17.97
N LYS A 450 -31.47 0.71 17.32
CA LYS A 450 -31.67 2.00 17.92
C LYS A 450 -32.83 2.72 17.23
N ASP A 451 -33.90 3.00 17.96
CA ASP A 451 -35.00 3.80 17.43
C ASP A 451 -34.57 5.27 17.27
N THR A 452 -34.79 5.87 16.10
CA THR A 452 -34.53 7.28 15.80
C THR A 452 -35.84 8.03 15.51
N LYS A 453 -35.76 9.37 15.38
CA LYS A 453 -36.95 10.17 15.04
C LYS A 453 -37.47 9.93 13.61
N GLU A 454 -36.60 9.45 12.73
CA GLU A 454 -36.87 9.24 11.30
C GLU A 454 -37.04 7.77 10.93
N GLY A 455 -36.90 6.84 11.91
CA GLY A 455 -37.00 5.40 11.68
C GLY A 455 -36.23 4.59 12.71
N TYR A 456 -35.25 3.81 12.25
CA TYR A 456 -34.36 3.00 13.09
C TYR A 456 -32.98 2.88 12.45
N GLU A 457 -31.97 2.71 13.29
CA GLU A 457 -30.61 2.32 12.90
C GLU A 457 -30.29 0.95 13.49
N TRP A 458 -29.43 0.20 12.84
CA TRP A 458 -28.99 -1.10 13.34
C TRP A 458 -27.50 -1.29 13.14
N GLU A 459 -26.89 -2.07 14.04
CA GLU A 459 -25.48 -2.45 13.96
C GLU A 459 -25.32 -3.94 14.35
N LEU A 460 -24.32 -4.61 13.78
CA LEU A 460 -23.92 -5.94 14.18
C LEU A 460 -23.05 -5.84 15.42
N VAL A 461 -23.37 -6.60 16.47
CA VAL A 461 -22.63 -6.63 17.73
C VAL A 461 -22.00 -8.01 17.84
N GLU A 462 -20.68 -8.08 17.98
CA GLU A 462 -20.01 -9.33 18.32
C GLU A 462 -20.40 -9.74 19.76
N ASN A 463 -20.84 -11.01 19.92
CA ASN A 463 -21.19 -11.60 21.22
C ASN A 463 -19.94 -12.04 21.98
#